data_2ff7bd3ab815b1f868f128d17a98a668
#
_entry.id   2ff7bd3ab815b1f868f128d17a98a668
#
_cell.length_a   1.000
_cell.length_b   1.000
_cell.length_c   1.000
_cell.angle_alpha   90.00
_cell.angle_beta   90.00
_cell.angle_gamma   90.00
#
_symmetry.space_group_name_H-M   'P 1'
#
loop_
_entity.id
_entity.type
_entity.pdbx_description
1 polymer ?
#
loop_
_entity_poly.entity_id
_entity_poly.type
_entity_poly.pdbx_seq_one_letter_code
_entity_poly.pdbx_strand_id
1 'polypeptide(L)'
;MPPYSVQVAGSEGARTLTLLIELPGVSGMGEMSVELAEREIVLSGGGYSLRESLPFAVDSSRATAKFAKKTSTLKMSAPEM
;
A
#
# COMPACT_ATOMS: atom_id res chain seq x y z
N MET A 1 14.43 1.16 3.81
CA MET A 1 13.12 1.16 3.15
C MET A 1 12.71 -0.27 2.87
N PRO A 2 11.49 -0.69 3.20
CA PRO A 2 11.07 -2.07 2.94
C PRO A 2 10.91 -2.33 1.45
N PRO A 3 11.15 -3.57 1.01
CA PRO A 3 10.88 -3.92 -0.38
C PRO A 3 9.39 -3.83 -0.69
N TYR A 4 9.07 -3.29 -1.84
CA TYR A 4 7.68 -3.17 -2.25
C TYR A 4 7.56 -3.33 -3.76
N SER A 5 6.36 -3.65 -4.21
CA SER A 5 6.04 -3.71 -5.63
C SER A 5 4.71 -3.01 -5.89
N VAL A 6 4.58 -2.47 -7.09
CA VAL A 6 3.39 -1.77 -7.53
C VAL A 6 2.83 -2.49 -8.75
N GLN A 7 1.55 -2.81 -8.71
CA GLN A 7 0.86 -3.45 -9.82
C GLN A 7 -0.33 -2.60 -10.22
N VAL A 8 -0.52 -2.47 -11.52
CA VAL A 8 -1.65 -1.72 -12.07
C VAL A 8 -2.43 -2.66 -12.98
N ALA A 9 -3.72 -2.76 -12.73
CA ALA A 9 -4.63 -3.58 -13.53
C ALA A 9 -5.78 -2.72 -14.06
N GLY A 10 -6.37 -3.12 -15.17
CA GLY A 10 -7.47 -2.40 -15.78
C GLY A 10 -7.00 -1.44 -16.86
N SER A 11 -7.93 -0.69 -17.42
CA SER A 11 -7.65 0.27 -18.49
C SER A 11 -7.72 1.70 -17.97
N GLU A 12 -7.16 2.63 -18.75
CA GLU A 12 -7.14 4.04 -18.41
C GLU A 12 -8.53 4.55 -18.02
N GLY A 13 -8.59 5.27 -16.90
CA GLY A 13 -9.84 5.76 -16.34
C GLY A 13 -10.51 4.78 -15.37
N ALA A 14 -10.10 3.51 -15.38
CA ALA A 14 -10.66 2.47 -14.51
C ALA A 14 -9.58 1.53 -13.97
N ARG A 15 -8.38 2.04 -13.77
CA ARG A 15 -7.26 1.23 -13.26
C ARG A 15 -7.40 0.99 -11.76
N THR A 16 -6.84 -0.13 -11.33
CA THR A 16 -6.73 -0.43 -9.90
C THR A 16 -5.25 -0.54 -9.56
N LEU A 17 -4.83 0.22 -8.55
CA LEU A 17 -3.47 0.18 -8.06
C LEU A 17 -3.39 -0.83 -6.92
N THR A 18 -2.43 -1.73 -6.98
CA THR A 18 -2.17 -2.69 -5.91
C THR A 18 -0.72 -2.54 -5.46
N LEU A 19 -0.53 -2.33 -4.16
CA LEU A 19 0.78 -2.24 -3.54
C LEU A 19 1.00 -3.47 -2.68
N LEU A 20 2.15 -4.11 -2.85
CA LEU A 20 2.59 -5.21 -1.99
C LEU A 20 3.86 -4.76 -1.30
N ILE A 21 3.83 -4.68 0.02
CA ILE A 21 4.96 -4.21 0.83
C ILE A 21 5.37 -5.32 1.77
N GLU A 22 6.62 -5.77 1.66
CA GLU A 22 7.17 -6.79 2.54
C GLU A 22 7.70 -6.15 3.81
N LEU A 23 7.21 -6.63 4.95
CA LEU A 23 7.55 -6.09 6.26
C LEU A 23 8.02 -7.21 7.21
N PRO A 24 9.16 -7.86 6.90
CA PRO A 24 9.63 -8.95 7.76
C PRO A 24 9.84 -8.48 9.20
N GLY A 25 9.42 -9.27 10.15
CA GLY A 25 9.49 -8.93 11.58
C GLY A 25 8.27 -8.21 12.13
N VAL A 26 7.35 -7.78 11.27
CA VAL A 26 6.10 -7.17 11.70
C VAL A 26 5.06 -8.27 11.88
N SER A 27 4.45 -8.34 13.05
CA SER A 27 3.49 -9.39 13.39
C SER A 27 2.03 -8.99 13.18
N GLY A 28 1.77 -7.70 12.94
CA GLY A 28 0.41 -7.22 12.68
C GLY A 28 0.37 -5.73 12.43
N MET A 29 -0.77 -5.26 11.93
CA MET A 29 -0.95 -3.86 11.55
C MET A 29 -1.02 -2.90 12.74
N GLY A 30 -1.21 -3.41 13.96
CA GLY A 30 -1.18 -2.58 15.17
C GLY A 30 0.16 -1.90 15.41
N GLU A 31 1.23 -2.41 14.82
CA GLU A 31 2.58 -1.85 14.95
C GLU A 31 2.88 -0.81 13.87
N MET A 32 1.98 -0.62 12.90
CA MET A 32 2.22 0.18 11.72
C MET A 32 1.18 1.27 11.58
N SER A 33 1.61 2.37 10.99
CA SER A 33 0.73 3.45 10.60
C SER A 33 0.81 3.61 9.08
N VAL A 34 -0.32 3.51 8.40
CA VAL A 34 -0.38 3.62 6.95
C VAL A 34 -1.36 4.71 6.56
N GLU A 35 -0.92 5.64 5.74
CA GLU A 35 -1.78 6.69 5.22
C GLU A 35 -1.72 6.66 3.69
N LEU A 36 -2.88 6.65 3.07
CA LEU A 36 -3.00 6.70 1.63
C LEU A 36 -3.68 8.01 1.24
N ALA A 37 -2.95 8.85 0.54
CA ALA A 37 -3.49 10.05 -0.08
C ALA A 37 -3.77 9.77 -1.56
N GLU A 38 -4.36 10.72 -2.26
CA GLU A 38 -4.72 10.52 -3.66
C GLU A 38 -3.54 10.14 -4.54
N ARG A 39 -2.35 10.69 -4.27
CA ARG A 39 -1.16 10.48 -5.10
C ARG A 39 0.07 10.01 -4.33
N GLU A 40 -0.10 9.64 -3.08
CA GLU A 40 1.02 9.31 -2.22
C GLU A 40 0.62 8.28 -1.18
N ILE A 41 1.54 7.40 -0.84
CA ILE A 41 1.40 6.49 0.28
C ILE A 41 2.51 6.76 1.29
N VAL A 42 2.16 6.79 2.57
CA VAL A 42 3.10 6.93 3.68
C VAL A 42 2.88 5.79 4.65
N LEU A 43 3.95 5.10 4.98
CA LEU A 43 3.93 3.98 5.91
C LEU A 43 5.03 4.18 6.94
N SER A 44 4.73 4.00 8.22
CA SER A 44 5.70 4.10 9.29
C SER A 44 5.36 3.17 10.43
N GLY A 45 6.38 2.78 11.20
CA GLY A 45 6.24 1.90 12.35
C GLY A 45 7.04 0.62 12.17
N GLY A 46 7.14 -0.19 13.24
CA GLY A 46 7.85 -1.47 13.20
C GLY A 46 9.31 -1.39 12.73
N GLY A 47 9.94 -0.22 12.81
CA GLY A 47 11.28 -0.01 12.29
C GLY A 47 11.33 0.34 10.81
N TYR A 48 10.20 0.45 10.15
CA TYR A 48 10.10 0.75 8.72
C TYR A 48 9.55 2.15 8.47
N SER A 49 9.95 2.73 7.35
CA SER A 49 9.45 4.02 6.90
C SER A 49 9.45 4.03 5.37
N LEU A 50 8.30 4.31 4.78
CA LEU A 50 8.15 4.35 3.33
C LEU A 50 7.28 5.54 2.94
N ARG A 51 7.73 6.30 1.95
CA ARG A 51 6.95 7.38 1.37
C ARG A 51 7.16 7.35 -0.13
N GLU A 52 6.10 7.07 -0.88
CA GLU A 52 6.19 6.93 -2.32
C GLU A 52 5.05 7.66 -3.03
N SER A 53 5.37 8.21 -4.19
CA SER A 53 4.37 8.82 -5.04
C SER A 53 3.69 7.75 -5.89
N LEU A 54 2.40 7.89 -6.10
CA LEU A 54 1.63 6.96 -6.90
C LEU A 54 1.66 7.37 -8.38
N PRO A 55 1.55 6.42 -9.30
CA PRO A 55 1.60 6.72 -10.74
C PRO A 55 0.37 7.49 -11.25
N PHE A 56 -0.73 7.47 -10.50
CA PHE A 56 -1.94 8.20 -10.83
C PHE A 56 -2.74 8.46 -9.56
N ALA A 57 -3.71 9.35 -9.63
CA ALA A 57 -4.57 9.64 -8.48
C ALA A 57 -5.50 8.46 -8.22
N VAL A 58 -5.62 8.06 -6.95
CA VAL A 58 -6.48 6.96 -6.52
C VAL A 58 -7.55 7.47 -5.56
N ASP A 59 -8.66 6.75 -5.52
CA ASP A 59 -9.73 7.04 -4.58
C ASP A 59 -9.40 6.40 -3.22
N SER A 60 -8.81 7.18 -2.34
CA SER A 60 -8.38 6.68 -1.03
C SER A 60 -9.54 6.27 -0.14
N SER A 61 -10.74 6.79 -0.37
CA SER A 61 -11.92 6.42 0.41
C SER A 61 -12.42 5.01 0.07
N ARG A 62 -12.02 4.48 -1.08
CA ARG A 62 -12.38 3.14 -1.53
C ARG A 62 -11.20 2.16 -1.45
N ALA A 63 -10.10 2.59 -0.87
CA ALA A 63 -8.93 1.75 -0.72
C ALA A 63 -9.17 0.64 0.30
N THR A 64 -8.54 -0.50 0.06
CA THR A 64 -8.56 -1.62 0.99
C THR A 64 -7.14 -2.02 1.34
N ALA A 65 -6.93 -2.53 2.54
CA ALA A 65 -5.63 -2.99 2.98
C ALA A 65 -5.78 -4.31 3.73
N LYS A 66 -4.85 -5.22 3.50
CA LYS A 66 -4.85 -6.53 4.16
C LYS A 66 -3.41 -6.94 4.45
N PHE A 67 -3.19 -7.41 5.67
CA PHE A 67 -1.87 -7.88 6.09
C PHE A 67 -1.87 -9.41 6.16
N ALA A 68 -0.93 -10.03 5.43
CA ALA A 68 -0.75 -11.48 5.44
C ALA A 68 0.36 -11.84 6.44
N LYS A 69 -0.02 -12.36 7.60
CA LYS A 69 0.93 -12.69 8.67
C LYS A 69 1.94 -13.74 8.26
N LYS A 70 1.54 -14.71 7.44
CA LYS A 70 2.42 -15.79 7.01
C LYS A 70 3.63 -15.29 6.21
N THR A 71 3.42 -14.27 5.41
CA THR A 71 4.45 -13.71 4.54
C THR A 71 4.94 -12.35 5.00
N SER A 72 4.36 -11.83 6.08
CA SER A 72 4.63 -10.48 6.59
C SER A 72 4.51 -9.44 5.48
N THR A 73 3.46 -9.56 4.67
CA THR A 73 3.24 -8.70 3.51
C THR A 73 1.95 -7.92 3.65
N LEU A 74 2.04 -6.61 3.47
CA LEU A 74 0.88 -5.74 3.43
C LEU A 74 0.45 -5.57 1.97
N LYS A 75 -0.82 -5.84 1.69
CA LYS A 75 -1.41 -5.62 0.38
C LYS A 75 -2.42 -4.50 0.47
N MET A 76 -2.23 -3.45 -0.31
CA MET A 76 -3.17 -2.35 -0.42
C MET A 76 -3.66 -2.24 -1.85
N SER A 77 -4.95 -1.98 -2.00
CA SER A 77 -5.57 -1.77 -3.31
C SER A 77 -6.43 -0.53 -3.27
N ALA A 78 -6.39 0.26 -4.33
CA ALA A 78 -7.24 1.43 -4.48
C ALA A 78 -7.60 1.61 -5.95
N PRO A 79 -8.87 1.92 -6.26
CA PRO A 79 -9.25 2.19 -7.64
C PRO A 79 -8.75 3.58 -8.06
N GLU A 80 -8.57 3.76 -9.35
CA GLU A 80 -8.25 5.05 -9.93
C GLU A 80 -9.40 6.02 -9.70
N MET A 81 -9.05 7.24 -9.37
CA MET A 81 -10.03 8.28 -9.14
C MET A 81 -10.67 8.75 -10.46
#